data_0fa508b46992bca1396c3eee4fee6c29
#
_entry.id   0fa508b46992bca1396c3eee4fee6c29
#
_cell.length_a   1.000
_cell.length_b   1.000
_cell.length_c   1.000
_cell.angle_alpha   90.00
_cell.angle_beta   90.00
_cell.angle_gamma   90.00
#
_symmetry.space_group_name_H-M   'P 1'
#
loop_
_entity.id
_entity.type
_entity.pdbx_description
1 polymer ?
#
loop_
_entity_poly.entity_id
_entity_poly.type
_entity_poly.pdbx_seq_one_letter_code
_entity_poly.pdbx_strand_id
1 'polypeptide(L)'
;MMKPPAIFLDRDGTLIEDNGYLHYPSEVQFFPFTFEALRSLQNHFSLFIVTNQSGISKGITSETEVKAVNRHIIETLQSEGITILELYYCPHATEDRCICKKPQPYFLQLAAQRYRIDLAKSYIIGDHPSDVECGMNAGVTPIYLLSGHGRKHKDELITNPKLFNNLSDASQFIITSI
;
A
#
# COMPACT_ATOMS: atom_id res chain seq x y z
N MET A 1 -6.71 -17.37 -20.37
CA MET A 1 -5.77 -16.24 -20.20
C MET A 1 -5.11 -16.33 -18.83
N MET A 2 -3.80 -16.15 -18.74
CA MET A 2 -3.11 -16.07 -17.45
C MET A 2 -3.60 -14.85 -16.67
N LYS A 3 -3.74 -15.00 -15.35
CA LYS A 3 -4.10 -13.90 -14.47
C LYS A 3 -2.87 -12.99 -14.29
N PRO A 4 -2.99 -11.66 -14.41
CA PRO A 4 -1.87 -10.76 -14.19
C PRO A 4 -1.48 -10.73 -12.70
N PRO A 5 -0.18 -10.58 -12.39
CA PRO A 5 0.24 -10.31 -11.02
C PRO A 5 0.00 -8.83 -10.64
N ALA A 6 0.01 -8.54 -9.35
CA ALA A 6 -0.18 -7.19 -8.82
C ALA A 6 0.85 -6.81 -7.76
N ILE A 7 1.02 -5.50 -7.59
CA ILE A 7 1.65 -4.89 -6.42
C ILE A 7 0.57 -4.16 -5.62
N PHE A 8 0.42 -4.54 -4.37
CA PHE A 8 -0.39 -3.83 -3.39
C PHE A 8 0.53 -2.95 -2.54
N LEU A 9 0.26 -1.66 -2.51
CA LEU A 9 1.11 -0.65 -1.89
C LEU A 9 0.38 -0.04 -0.70
N ASP A 10 1.01 0.01 0.45
CA ASP A 10 0.54 0.93 1.48
C ASP A 10 0.76 2.38 1.00
N ARG A 11 0.08 3.33 1.61
CA ARG A 11 0.10 4.74 1.24
C ARG A 11 1.12 5.52 2.08
N ASP A 12 0.82 5.68 3.36
CA ASP A 12 1.60 6.47 4.30
C ASP A 12 2.87 5.71 4.72
N GLY A 13 4.03 6.35 4.66
CA GLY A 13 5.33 5.71 4.92
C GLY A 13 5.89 4.85 3.78
N THR A 14 5.11 4.64 2.71
CA THR A 14 5.48 3.82 1.55
C THR A 14 5.58 4.65 0.27
N LEU A 15 4.51 5.34 -0.13
CA LEU A 15 4.44 6.22 -1.29
C LEU A 15 4.68 7.69 -0.93
N ILE A 16 4.13 8.08 0.20
CA ILE A 16 4.19 9.44 0.75
C ILE A 16 4.75 9.38 2.18
N GLU A 17 5.27 10.51 2.63
CA GLU A 17 5.68 10.65 4.03
C GLU A 17 4.49 10.43 4.97
N ASP A 18 4.74 9.74 6.09
CA ASP A 18 3.75 9.57 7.13
C ASP A 18 3.83 10.73 8.13
N ASN A 19 3.04 11.76 7.87
CA ASN A 19 2.90 12.94 8.72
C ASN A 19 1.68 12.84 9.66
N GLY A 20 1.19 11.62 9.92
CA GLY A 20 0.01 11.36 10.72
C GLY A 20 -1.28 11.49 9.91
N TYR A 21 -2.33 12.04 10.52
CA TYR A 21 -3.62 12.17 9.87
C TYR A 21 -3.65 13.37 8.92
N LEU A 22 -3.71 13.12 7.61
CA LEU A 22 -3.77 14.16 6.60
C LEU A 22 -5.22 14.66 6.44
N HIS A 23 -5.39 15.98 6.46
CA HIS A 23 -6.68 16.66 6.27
C HIS A 23 -6.81 17.29 4.88
N TYR A 24 -5.69 17.73 4.29
CA TYR A 24 -5.69 18.50 3.04
C TYR A 24 -4.74 17.88 2.01
N PRO A 25 -5.08 17.95 0.71
CA PRO A 25 -4.19 17.54 -0.39
C PRO A 25 -2.81 18.19 -0.36
N SER A 26 -2.71 19.44 0.13
CA SER A 26 -1.45 20.18 0.22
C SER A 26 -0.45 19.61 1.25
N GLU A 27 -0.90 18.71 2.11
CA GLU A 27 -0.04 18.03 3.10
C GLU A 27 0.65 16.78 2.54
N VAL A 28 0.25 16.35 1.33
CA VAL A 28 0.82 15.17 0.67
C VAL A 28 2.24 15.47 0.22
N GLN A 29 3.19 14.66 0.70
CA GLN A 29 4.59 14.73 0.32
C GLN A 29 5.04 13.36 -0.18
N PHE A 30 5.21 13.22 -1.49
CA PHE A 30 5.73 11.99 -2.08
C PHE A 30 7.21 11.83 -1.75
N PHE A 31 7.62 10.58 -1.46
CA PHE A 31 9.03 10.29 -1.40
C PHE A 31 9.68 10.46 -2.80
N PRO A 32 10.93 10.93 -2.86
CA PRO A 32 11.58 11.22 -4.15
C PRO A 32 11.72 10.00 -5.06
N PHE A 33 11.73 8.80 -4.51
CA PHE A 33 11.84 7.53 -5.24
C PHE A 33 10.50 6.97 -5.74
N THR A 34 9.36 7.50 -5.30
CA THR A 34 8.03 6.89 -5.54
C THR A 34 7.71 6.76 -7.02
N PHE A 35 7.88 7.85 -7.78
CA PHE A 35 7.46 7.87 -9.19
C PHE A 35 8.28 6.93 -10.06
N GLU A 36 9.59 6.90 -9.90
CA GLU A 36 10.47 6.02 -10.68
C GLU A 36 10.21 4.54 -10.37
N ALA A 37 10.09 4.21 -9.08
CA ALA A 37 9.79 2.86 -8.64
C ALA A 37 8.45 2.35 -9.21
N LEU A 38 7.39 3.17 -9.16
CA LEU A 38 6.08 2.79 -9.68
C LEU A 38 6.04 2.68 -11.21
N ARG A 39 6.74 3.58 -11.95
CA ARG A 39 6.87 3.46 -13.42
C ARG A 39 7.54 2.15 -13.81
N SER A 40 8.55 1.73 -13.06
CA SER A 40 9.22 0.46 -13.33
C SER A 40 8.32 -0.75 -13.04
N LEU A 41 7.62 -0.74 -11.89
CA LEU A 41 6.75 -1.84 -11.49
C LEU A 41 5.52 -2.00 -12.40
N GLN A 42 4.89 -0.90 -12.88
CA GLN A 42 3.68 -0.99 -13.70
C GLN A 42 3.87 -1.67 -15.06
N ASN A 43 5.11 -1.79 -15.54
CA ASN A 43 5.41 -2.51 -16.77
C ASN A 43 5.16 -4.03 -16.64
N HIS A 44 5.14 -4.55 -15.42
CA HIS A 44 5.06 -5.97 -15.11
C HIS A 44 3.87 -6.33 -14.21
N PHE A 45 3.34 -5.37 -13.47
CA PHE A 45 2.31 -5.60 -12.45
C PHE A 45 1.16 -4.59 -12.56
N SER A 46 -0.03 -5.04 -12.22
CA SER A 46 -1.14 -4.14 -11.91
C SER A 46 -0.93 -3.49 -10.54
N LEU A 47 -1.08 -2.16 -10.43
CA LEU A 47 -0.81 -1.44 -9.20
C LEU A 47 -2.11 -1.11 -8.45
N PHE A 48 -2.11 -1.36 -7.14
CA PHE A 48 -3.18 -1.05 -6.21
C PHE A 48 -2.61 -0.34 -4.97
N ILE A 49 -3.41 0.56 -4.38
CA ILE A 49 -3.10 1.14 -3.07
C ILE A 49 -4.08 0.57 -2.04
N VAL A 50 -3.58 0.17 -0.88
CA VAL A 50 -4.39 -0.37 0.23
C VAL A 50 -3.93 0.26 1.54
N THR A 51 -4.75 1.14 2.11
CA THR A 51 -4.38 1.94 3.28
C THR A 51 -5.40 1.84 4.42
N ASN A 52 -4.91 1.88 5.66
CA ASN A 52 -5.73 1.99 6.87
C ASN A 52 -5.88 3.48 7.23
N GLN A 53 -7.11 3.98 7.27
CA GLN A 53 -7.43 5.38 7.57
C GLN A 53 -8.33 5.47 8.82
N SER A 54 -7.84 4.96 9.93
CA SER A 54 -8.59 4.86 11.20
C SER A 54 -8.94 6.22 11.83
N GLY A 55 -8.37 7.32 11.34
CA GLY A 55 -8.73 8.66 11.75
C GLY A 55 -10.21 8.98 11.54
N ILE A 56 -10.85 8.35 10.54
CA ILE A 56 -12.28 8.53 10.27
C ILE A 56 -13.12 8.01 11.45
N SER A 57 -12.93 6.75 11.84
CA SER A 57 -13.67 6.15 12.96
C SER A 57 -13.35 6.83 14.30
N LYS A 58 -12.14 7.36 14.45
CA LYS A 58 -11.72 8.10 15.65
C LYS A 58 -12.22 9.55 15.68
N GLY A 59 -12.89 10.03 14.64
CA GLY A 59 -13.35 11.41 14.53
C GLY A 59 -12.23 12.45 14.43
N ILE A 60 -11.03 12.03 14.01
CA ILE A 60 -9.85 12.91 13.81
C ILE A 60 -9.88 13.50 12.42
N THR A 61 -10.23 12.69 11.42
CA THR A 61 -10.41 13.12 10.02
C THR A 61 -11.82 12.75 9.56
N SER A 62 -12.34 13.51 8.61
CA SER A 62 -13.60 13.16 7.94
C SER A 62 -13.33 12.26 6.72
N GLU A 63 -14.34 11.50 6.32
CA GLU A 63 -14.27 10.71 5.10
C GLU A 63 -14.09 11.59 3.86
N THR A 64 -14.63 12.80 3.86
CA THR A 64 -14.48 13.78 2.78
C THR A 64 -13.02 14.22 2.63
N GLU A 65 -12.33 14.49 3.73
CA GLU A 65 -10.90 14.85 3.74
C GLU A 65 -10.05 13.70 3.22
N VAL A 66 -10.26 12.49 3.72
CA VAL A 66 -9.52 11.30 3.25
C VAL A 66 -9.75 11.05 1.76
N LYS A 67 -10.98 11.20 1.26
CA LYS A 67 -11.28 11.09 -0.17
C LYS A 67 -10.61 12.17 -1.00
N ALA A 68 -10.53 13.41 -0.50
CA ALA A 68 -9.83 14.50 -1.18
C ALA A 68 -8.32 14.25 -1.28
N VAL A 69 -7.69 13.82 -0.19
CA VAL A 69 -6.28 13.41 -0.15
C VAL A 69 -6.01 12.25 -1.11
N ASN A 70 -6.82 11.20 -1.06
CA ASN A 70 -6.67 10.04 -1.94
C ASN A 70 -6.82 10.40 -3.41
N ARG A 71 -7.79 11.24 -3.75
CA ARG A 71 -7.97 11.75 -5.12
C ARG A 71 -6.74 12.49 -5.60
N HIS A 72 -6.20 13.39 -4.80
CA HIS A 72 -4.99 14.14 -5.14
C HIS A 72 -3.80 13.21 -5.39
N ILE A 73 -3.62 12.17 -4.58
CA ILE A 73 -2.57 11.17 -4.78
C ILE A 73 -2.75 10.48 -6.14
N ILE A 74 -3.95 10.01 -6.46
CA ILE A 74 -4.24 9.34 -7.74
C ILE A 74 -4.02 10.29 -8.93
N GLU A 75 -4.50 11.53 -8.87
CA GLU A 75 -4.34 12.52 -9.93
C GLU A 75 -2.86 12.87 -10.15
N THR A 76 -2.08 13.01 -9.06
CA THR A 76 -0.64 13.25 -9.15
C THR A 76 0.09 12.07 -9.79
N LEU A 77 -0.19 10.84 -9.36
CA LEU A 77 0.41 9.64 -9.96
C LEU A 77 0.04 9.52 -11.44
N GLN A 78 -1.21 9.81 -11.80
CA GLN A 78 -1.67 9.80 -13.19
C GLN A 78 -0.95 10.84 -14.04
N SER A 79 -0.73 12.05 -13.52
CA SER A 79 0.04 13.11 -14.24
C SER A 79 1.50 12.72 -14.47
N GLU A 80 2.04 11.83 -13.64
CA GLU A 80 3.38 11.24 -13.77
C GLU A 80 3.41 9.96 -14.65
N GLY A 81 2.30 9.65 -15.33
CA GLY A 81 2.19 8.49 -16.22
C GLY A 81 2.05 7.15 -15.48
N ILE A 82 1.62 7.16 -14.23
CA ILE A 82 1.44 5.97 -13.39
C ILE A 82 -0.05 5.67 -13.26
N THR A 83 -0.44 4.42 -13.54
CA THR A 83 -1.83 3.96 -13.45
C THR A 83 -2.03 3.11 -12.21
N ILE A 84 -2.81 3.61 -11.26
CA ILE A 84 -3.34 2.84 -10.13
C ILE A 84 -4.72 2.32 -10.51
N LEU A 85 -4.93 1.01 -10.51
CA LEU A 85 -6.22 0.42 -10.89
C LEU A 85 -7.31 0.70 -9.86
N GLU A 86 -6.96 0.66 -8.57
CA GLU A 86 -7.89 0.98 -7.49
C GLU A 86 -7.12 1.43 -6.24
N LEU A 87 -7.71 2.34 -5.48
CA LEU A 87 -7.26 2.71 -4.14
C LEU A 87 -8.33 2.31 -3.13
N TYR A 88 -7.98 1.35 -2.27
CA TYR A 88 -8.81 0.89 -1.17
C TYR A 88 -8.38 1.55 0.14
N TYR A 89 -9.33 2.01 0.94
CA TYR A 89 -9.04 2.48 2.29
C TYR A 89 -10.02 1.88 3.30
N CYS A 90 -9.51 1.56 4.48
CA CYS A 90 -10.32 1.13 5.60
C CYS A 90 -10.54 2.31 6.55
N PRO A 91 -11.78 2.74 6.82
CA PRO A 91 -12.06 3.88 7.69
C PRO A 91 -12.09 3.50 9.19
N HIS A 92 -11.94 2.23 9.52
CA HIS A 92 -12.23 1.69 10.86
C HIS A 92 -11.01 1.73 11.78
N ALA A 93 -11.27 1.94 13.08
CA ALA A 93 -10.30 1.72 14.15
C ALA A 93 -10.18 0.21 14.46
N THR A 94 -9.21 -0.17 15.29
CA THR A 94 -8.98 -1.58 15.64
C THR A 94 -10.14 -2.15 16.43
N GLU A 95 -10.76 -1.34 17.27
CA GLU A 95 -11.89 -1.67 18.14
C GLU A 95 -13.16 -1.99 17.35
N ASP A 96 -13.28 -1.50 16.12
CA ASP A 96 -14.45 -1.71 15.25
C ASP A 96 -14.54 -3.16 14.72
N ARG A 97 -13.46 -3.94 14.84
CA ARG A 97 -13.38 -5.36 14.42
C ARG A 97 -13.90 -5.61 13.01
N CYS A 98 -13.61 -4.69 12.10
CA CYS A 98 -14.07 -4.79 10.70
C CYS A 98 -13.28 -5.87 9.91
N ILE A 99 -13.83 -6.24 8.75
CA ILE A 99 -13.21 -7.22 7.85
C ILE A 99 -12.15 -6.62 6.90
N CYS A 100 -12.05 -5.29 6.80
CA CYS A 100 -11.27 -4.62 5.75
C CYS A 100 -9.95 -4.01 6.23
N LYS A 101 -9.77 -3.77 7.54
CA LYS A 101 -8.54 -3.20 8.08
C LYS A 101 -7.40 -4.22 8.01
N LYS A 102 -6.24 -3.84 7.43
CA LYS A 102 -5.03 -4.66 7.53
C LYS A 102 -4.73 -4.96 9.01
N PRO A 103 -4.44 -6.21 9.39
CA PRO A 103 -3.97 -7.33 8.56
C PRO A 103 -5.05 -8.19 7.89
N GLN A 104 -6.32 -7.79 7.87
CA GLN A 104 -7.34 -8.55 7.14
C GLN A 104 -7.07 -8.49 5.63
N PRO A 105 -7.16 -9.62 4.91
CA PRO A 105 -6.80 -9.71 3.49
C PRO A 105 -7.91 -9.22 2.54
N TYR A 106 -8.98 -8.66 3.06
CA TYR A 106 -10.22 -8.37 2.33
C TYR A 106 -10.02 -7.62 1.02
N PHE A 107 -9.25 -6.51 1.03
CA PHE A 107 -9.07 -5.70 -0.17
C PHE A 107 -8.19 -6.40 -1.22
N LEU A 108 -7.22 -7.22 -0.81
CA LEU A 108 -6.41 -8.01 -1.73
C LEU A 108 -7.26 -9.08 -2.43
N GLN A 109 -8.12 -9.75 -1.67
CA GLN A 109 -9.05 -10.75 -2.19
C GLN A 109 -10.11 -10.11 -3.10
N LEU A 110 -10.64 -8.94 -2.73
CA LEU A 110 -11.58 -8.18 -3.55
C LEU A 110 -10.96 -7.77 -4.88
N ALA A 111 -9.72 -7.26 -4.87
CA ALA A 111 -8.99 -6.93 -6.09
C ALA A 111 -8.76 -8.17 -6.96
N ALA A 112 -8.37 -9.30 -6.34
CA ALA A 112 -8.17 -10.56 -7.06
C ALA A 112 -9.45 -11.06 -7.76
N GLN A 113 -10.58 -10.92 -7.10
CA GLN A 113 -11.88 -11.27 -7.67
C GLN A 113 -12.27 -10.32 -8.82
N ARG A 114 -12.17 -9.02 -8.59
CA ARG A 114 -12.65 -7.97 -9.51
C ARG A 114 -11.77 -7.84 -10.75
N TYR A 115 -10.47 -7.94 -10.59
CA TYR A 115 -9.48 -7.73 -11.65
C TYR A 115 -8.79 -9.02 -12.10
N ARG A 116 -9.21 -10.18 -11.57
CA ARG A 116 -8.67 -11.51 -11.90
C ARG A 116 -7.17 -11.62 -11.64
N ILE A 117 -6.69 -11.06 -10.51
CA ILE A 117 -5.28 -11.04 -10.12
C ILE A 117 -4.81 -12.42 -9.65
N ASP A 118 -3.56 -12.77 -9.97
CA ASP A 118 -2.85 -13.93 -9.43
C ASP A 118 -2.14 -13.52 -8.13
N LEU A 119 -2.78 -13.76 -6.98
CA LEU A 119 -2.23 -13.39 -5.67
C LEU A 119 -0.91 -14.11 -5.37
N ALA A 120 -0.74 -15.35 -5.82
CA ALA A 120 0.48 -16.12 -5.56
C ALA A 120 1.73 -15.55 -6.26
N LYS A 121 1.54 -14.75 -7.32
CA LYS A 121 2.60 -14.04 -8.05
C LYS A 121 2.66 -12.56 -7.71
N SER A 122 1.88 -12.12 -6.72
CA SER A 122 1.75 -10.72 -6.36
C SER A 122 2.56 -10.38 -5.11
N TYR A 123 2.79 -9.10 -4.91
CA TYR A 123 3.49 -8.56 -3.74
C TYR A 123 2.63 -7.55 -3.00
N ILE A 124 2.80 -7.46 -1.68
CA ILE A 124 2.36 -6.32 -0.88
C ILE A 124 3.59 -5.64 -0.30
N ILE A 125 3.63 -4.31 -0.37
CA ILE A 125 4.76 -3.50 0.07
C ILE A 125 4.25 -2.46 1.04
N GLY A 126 4.82 -2.42 2.24
CA GLY A 126 4.45 -1.47 3.27
C GLY A 126 5.51 -1.35 4.37
N ASP A 127 5.33 -0.38 5.27
CA ASP A 127 6.25 -0.05 6.35
C ASP A 127 5.72 -0.45 7.75
N HIS A 128 4.59 -1.19 7.78
CA HIS A 128 3.97 -1.62 9.03
C HIS A 128 3.78 -3.15 9.08
N PRO A 129 3.93 -3.80 10.26
CA PRO A 129 3.71 -5.25 10.42
C PRO A 129 2.37 -5.74 9.86
N SER A 130 1.31 -4.92 9.96
CA SER A 130 0.00 -5.25 9.41
C SER A 130 -0.03 -5.44 7.88
N ASP A 131 0.92 -4.84 7.15
CA ASP A 131 1.06 -5.07 5.70
C ASP A 131 1.60 -6.47 5.44
N VAL A 132 2.61 -6.85 6.20
CA VAL A 132 3.24 -8.18 6.13
C VAL A 132 2.22 -9.27 6.44
N GLU A 133 1.52 -9.15 7.55
CA GLU A 133 0.48 -10.09 7.96
C GLU A 133 -0.68 -10.15 6.94
N CYS A 134 -1.09 -9.00 6.41
CA CYS A 134 -2.12 -8.92 5.35
C CYS A 134 -1.72 -9.72 4.12
N GLY A 135 -0.47 -9.58 3.68
CA GLY A 135 0.07 -10.36 2.57
C GLY A 135 0.06 -11.86 2.84
N MET A 136 0.54 -12.26 4.01
CA MET A 136 0.54 -13.67 4.41
C MET A 136 -0.88 -14.25 4.44
N ASN A 137 -1.83 -13.51 5.01
CA ASN A 137 -3.24 -13.92 5.09
C ASN A 137 -3.92 -14.02 3.71
N ALA A 138 -3.42 -13.27 2.72
CA ALA A 138 -3.90 -13.31 1.34
C ALA A 138 -3.15 -14.29 0.43
N GLY A 139 -2.05 -14.89 0.86
CA GLY A 139 -1.15 -15.68 0.01
C GLY A 139 -0.34 -14.83 -0.98
N VAL A 140 -0.05 -13.59 -0.62
CA VAL A 140 0.74 -12.60 -1.37
C VAL A 140 2.12 -12.47 -0.72
N THR A 141 3.18 -12.32 -1.51
CA THR A 141 4.54 -12.15 -0.99
C THR A 141 4.71 -10.78 -0.31
N PRO A 142 4.94 -10.71 1.01
CA PRO A 142 5.14 -9.46 1.69
C PRO A 142 6.57 -8.92 1.55
N ILE A 143 6.68 -7.61 1.39
CA ILE A 143 7.93 -6.85 1.44
C ILE A 143 7.76 -5.73 2.46
N TYR A 144 8.72 -5.63 3.38
CA TYR A 144 8.73 -4.64 4.43
C TYR A 144 9.72 -3.52 4.13
N LEU A 145 9.27 -2.28 4.25
CA LEU A 145 10.10 -1.09 4.05
C LEU A 145 10.54 -0.50 5.38
N LEU A 146 11.78 0.01 5.41
CA LEU A 146 12.34 0.74 6.53
C LEU A 146 12.12 2.27 6.42
N SER A 147 11.43 2.73 5.36
CA SER A 147 10.91 4.11 5.26
C SER A 147 9.75 4.32 6.22
N GLY A 148 9.21 5.52 6.28
CA GLY A 148 8.09 5.85 7.15
C GLY A 148 8.34 5.45 8.61
N HIS A 149 7.44 4.66 9.15
CA HIS A 149 7.55 4.09 10.50
C HIS A 149 8.22 2.70 10.54
N GLY A 150 8.71 2.18 9.41
CA GLY A 150 9.22 0.82 9.34
C GLY A 150 10.38 0.51 10.28
N ARG A 151 11.30 1.46 10.50
CA ARG A 151 12.38 1.28 11.49
C ARG A 151 11.86 1.14 12.91
N LYS A 152 10.80 1.89 13.25
CA LYS A 152 10.19 1.92 14.58
C LYS A 152 9.48 0.60 14.90
N HIS A 153 8.78 0.02 13.92
CA HIS A 153 7.94 -1.16 14.11
C HIS A 153 8.61 -2.48 13.67
N LYS A 154 9.89 -2.45 13.28
CA LYS A 154 10.61 -3.63 12.80
C LYS A 154 10.61 -4.79 13.79
N ASP A 155 10.77 -4.49 15.08
CA ASP A 155 10.85 -5.51 16.13
C ASP A 155 9.48 -6.13 16.47
N GLU A 156 8.39 -5.59 15.92
CA GLU A 156 7.03 -6.13 16.04
C GLU A 156 6.71 -7.17 14.95
N LEU A 157 7.62 -7.38 13.99
CA LEU A 157 7.45 -8.38 12.94
C LEU A 157 7.46 -9.80 13.54
N ILE A 158 6.36 -10.54 13.31
CA ILE A 158 6.21 -11.93 13.74
C ILE A 158 6.83 -12.94 12.77
N THR A 159 7.29 -12.47 11.62
CA THR A 159 7.92 -13.26 10.55
C THR A 159 9.13 -12.52 9.99
N ASN A 160 9.89 -13.18 9.11
CA ASN A 160 11.07 -12.60 8.47
C ASN A 160 10.77 -12.28 6.98
N PRO A 161 10.02 -11.22 6.67
CA PRO A 161 9.84 -10.79 5.28
C PRO A 161 11.15 -10.25 4.71
N LYS A 162 11.22 -10.08 3.39
CA LYS A 162 12.32 -9.32 2.78
C LYS A 162 12.21 -7.85 3.20
N LEU A 163 13.33 -7.29 3.68
CA LEU A 163 13.43 -5.91 4.14
C LEU A 163 14.23 -5.07 3.15
N PHE A 164 13.73 -3.86 2.85
CA PHE A 164 14.42 -2.88 2.03
C PHE A 164 14.37 -1.49 2.67
N ASN A 165 15.33 -0.62 2.35
CA ASN A 165 15.34 0.71 2.94
C ASN A 165 14.13 1.55 2.49
N ASN A 166 13.69 1.36 1.24
CA ASN A 166 12.63 2.13 0.62
C ASN A 166 12.04 1.39 -0.59
N LEU A 167 11.04 2.00 -1.22
CA LEU A 167 10.34 1.44 -2.37
C LEU A 167 11.25 1.28 -3.60
N SER A 168 12.27 2.13 -3.77
CA SER A 168 13.22 2.00 -4.90
C SER A 168 13.99 0.69 -4.82
N ASP A 169 14.57 0.39 -3.64
CA ASP A 169 15.33 -0.85 -3.42
C ASP A 169 14.42 -2.08 -3.62
N ALA A 170 13.19 -2.02 -3.09
CA ALA A 170 12.21 -3.09 -3.23
C ALA A 170 11.79 -3.32 -4.69
N SER A 171 11.53 -2.24 -5.44
CA SER A 171 11.15 -2.33 -6.84
C SER A 171 12.25 -2.95 -7.70
N GLN A 172 13.50 -2.54 -7.49
CA GLN A 172 14.65 -3.10 -8.18
C GLN A 172 14.81 -4.59 -7.90
N PHE A 173 14.67 -5.01 -6.64
CA PHE A 173 14.68 -6.43 -6.27
C PHE A 173 13.58 -7.22 -6.99
N ILE A 174 12.33 -6.74 -6.99
CA ILE A 174 11.20 -7.42 -7.63
C ILE A 174 11.47 -7.59 -9.13
N ILE A 175 11.87 -6.51 -9.83
CA ILE A 175 12.11 -6.52 -11.29
C ILE A 175 13.24 -7.46 -11.68
N THR A 176 14.27 -7.57 -10.87
CA THR A 176 15.39 -8.48 -11.15
C THR A 176 15.08 -9.95 -10.81
N SER A 177 13.94 -10.22 -10.16
CA SER A 177 13.51 -11.56 -9.74
C SER A 177 12.47 -12.21 -10.68
N ILE A 178 12.01 -11.51 -11.73
CA ILE A 178 10.99 -11.99 -12.67
C ILE A 178 11.56 -12.46 -14.01
#